data_80367fb57b412617a5a22599851fa9a2
#
_entry.id   80367fb57b412617a5a22599851fa9a2
#
_cell.length_a   1.000
_cell.length_b   1.000
_cell.length_c   1.000
_cell.angle_alpha   90.00
_cell.angle_beta   90.00
_cell.angle_gamma   90.00
#
_symmetry.space_group_name_H-M   'P 1'
#
loop_
_entity.id
_entity.type
_entity.pdbx_description
1 polymer ?
#
loop_
_entity_poly.entity_id
_entity_poly.type
_entity_poly.pdbx_seq_one_letter_code
_entity_poly.pdbx_strand_id
1 'polypeptide(L)'
;DALPIYPATTLMDLIREARAYEERTGETHTESVIATSMEEADIERLMNWPHTNLCTDGGLIASHPRGFGSYPRFLGRYVRERKIMDLPTAVHKSSGLAATHLGLRDRGVIRPGMKAVFVLFDPNRVLDHATPEAPQALSVGIEKVWVNGEIVFEDGGATGRRPGQIIRW
;
A
#
# COMPACT_ATOMS: atom_id res chain seq x y z
N ASP A 1 35.54 -12.82 -8.60
CA ASP A 1 36.11 -12.08 -7.46
C ASP A 1 35.31 -10.79 -7.29
N ALA A 2 34.38 -10.81 -6.34
CA ALA A 2 33.67 -9.60 -5.97
C ALA A 2 34.68 -8.68 -5.26
N LEU A 3 34.92 -7.49 -5.80
CA LEU A 3 35.71 -6.47 -5.13
C LEU A 3 35.12 -6.19 -3.75
N PRO A 4 35.94 -5.97 -2.71
CA PRO A 4 35.43 -5.67 -1.39
C PRO A 4 34.58 -4.39 -1.46
N ILE A 5 33.28 -4.53 -1.22
CA ILE A 5 32.36 -3.39 -1.14
C ILE A 5 32.54 -2.75 0.24
N TYR A 6 33.07 -1.53 0.25
CA TYR A 6 33.11 -0.70 1.45
C TYR A 6 31.80 0.09 1.53
N PRO A 7 30.87 -0.24 2.45
CA PRO A 7 29.50 0.31 2.42
C PRO A 7 29.46 1.85 2.38
N ALA A 8 30.32 2.50 3.15
CA ALA A 8 30.37 3.97 3.19
C ALA A 8 30.81 4.57 1.84
N THR A 9 31.85 4.00 1.21
CA THR A 9 32.35 4.46 -0.07
C THR A 9 31.31 4.24 -1.17
N THR A 10 30.71 3.04 -1.20
CA THR A 10 29.66 2.71 -2.18
C THR A 10 28.45 3.65 -2.05
N LEU A 11 28.00 3.95 -0.82
CA LEU A 11 26.92 4.90 -0.60
C LEU A 11 27.28 6.30 -1.12
N MET A 12 28.50 6.79 -0.84
CA MET A 12 28.95 8.08 -1.32
C MET A 12 29.04 8.16 -2.83
N ASP A 13 29.43 7.06 -3.50
CA ASP A 13 29.50 7.00 -4.94
C ASP A 13 28.10 6.99 -5.56
N LEU A 14 27.16 6.22 -5.01
CA LEU A 14 25.74 6.23 -5.44
C LEU A 14 25.12 7.63 -5.31
N ILE A 15 25.37 8.33 -4.21
CA ILE A 15 24.89 9.72 -4.01
C ILE A 15 25.48 10.67 -5.06
N ARG A 16 26.76 10.52 -5.38
CA ARG A 16 27.41 11.34 -6.42
C ARG A 16 26.83 11.08 -7.80
N GLU A 17 26.62 9.80 -8.14
CA GLU A 17 26.01 9.40 -9.41
C GLU A 17 24.59 9.90 -9.56
N ALA A 18 23.76 9.80 -8.49
CA ALA A 18 22.41 10.32 -8.49
C ALA A 18 22.39 11.84 -8.72
N ARG A 19 23.23 12.59 -8.03
CA ARG A 19 23.34 14.05 -8.23
C ARG A 19 23.79 14.41 -9.63
N ALA A 20 24.79 13.72 -10.17
CA ALA A 20 25.26 13.96 -11.54
C ALA A 20 24.17 13.61 -12.56
N TYR A 21 23.32 12.62 -12.29
CA TYR A 21 22.16 12.30 -13.10
C TYR A 21 21.11 13.42 -13.04
N GLU A 22 20.76 13.90 -11.85
CA GLU A 22 19.83 15.00 -11.65
C GLU A 22 20.26 16.29 -12.35
N GLU A 23 21.53 16.65 -12.20
CA GLU A 23 22.11 17.82 -12.89
C GLU A 23 22.03 17.72 -14.42
N ARG A 24 22.20 16.52 -14.98
CA ARG A 24 22.16 16.28 -16.42
C ARG A 24 20.75 16.24 -16.99
N THR A 25 19.79 15.69 -16.24
CA THR A 25 18.43 15.41 -16.74
C THR A 25 17.40 16.44 -16.28
N GLY A 26 17.67 17.18 -15.20
CA GLY A 26 16.70 18.06 -14.54
C GLY A 26 15.66 17.30 -13.71
N GLU A 27 15.78 15.98 -13.59
CA GLU A 27 14.96 15.18 -12.67
C GLU A 27 15.40 15.45 -11.23
N THR A 28 14.53 15.18 -10.26
CA THR A 28 14.82 15.33 -8.82
C THR A 28 14.37 14.11 -8.08
N HIS A 29 15.00 13.85 -6.91
CA HIS A 29 14.68 12.68 -6.07
C HIS A 29 14.88 11.34 -6.80
N THR A 30 16.00 11.20 -7.50
CA THR A 30 16.31 10.01 -8.28
C THR A 30 16.88 8.87 -7.44
N GLU A 31 17.41 9.17 -6.24
CA GLU A 31 17.84 8.13 -5.31
C GLU A 31 16.68 7.66 -4.41
N SER A 32 16.49 6.36 -4.37
CA SER A 32 15.62 5.71 -3.39
C SER A 32 16.19 4.36 -2.97
N VAL A 33 15.91 3.95 -1.74
CA VAL A 33 16.37 2.68 -1.19
C VAL A 33 15.17 1.81 -0.84
N ILE A 34 15.15 0.60 -1.36
CA ILE A 34 14.23 -0.46 -0.93
C ILE A 34 15.07 -1.47 -0.13
N ALA A 35 14.92 -1.42 1.21
CA ALA A 35 15.66 -2.29 2.11
C ALA A 35 14.75 -3.39 2.66
N THR A 36 15.26 -4.62 2.69
CA THR A 36 14.64 -5.72 3.44
C THR A 36 15.09 -5.62 4.89
N SER A 37 14.16 -5.35 5.80
CA SER A 37 14.44 -5.09 7.21
C SER A 37 13.85 -6.11 8.17
N MET A 38 12.96 -7.00 7.71
CA MET A 38 12.29 -8.00 8.54
C MET A 38 12.24 -9.36 7.83
N GLU A 39 12.26 -10.42 8.62
CA GLU A 39 11.98 -11.76 8.14
C GLU A 39 10.46 -11.96 7.96
N GLU A 40 10.09 -12.82 7.02
CA GLU A 40 8.67 -13.12 6.71
C GLU A 40 7.91 -13.62 7.95
N ALA A 41 8.56 -14.41 8.80
CA ALA A 41 7.96 -14.91 10.04
C ALA A 41 7.61 -13.80 11.03
N ASP A 42 8.40 -12.74 11.09
CA ASP A 42 8.14 -11.61 11.97
C ASP A 42 6.99 -10.74 11.42
N ILE A 43 6.95 -10.57 10.10
CA ILE A 43 5.83 -9.90 9.42
C ILE A 43 4.51 -10.63 9.73
N GLU A 44 4.47 -11.96 9.62
CA GLU A 44 3.28 -12.75 9.91
C GLU A 44 2.86 -12.66 11.39
N ARG A 45 3.81 -12.69 12.32
CA ARG A 45 3.52 -12.50 13.75
C ARG A 45 2.91 -11.14 14.03
N LEU A 46 3.48 -10.07 13.44
CA LEU A 46 2.95 -8.71 13.57
C LEU A 46 1.56 -8.59 12.95
N MET A 47 1.33 -9.16 11.77
CA MET A 47 0.02 -9.17 11.12
C MET A 47 -1.03 -9.89 11.96
N ASN A 48 -0.66 -10.97 12.66
CA ASN A 48 -1.55 -11.73 13.52
C ASN A 48 -1.81 -11.07 14.88
N TRP A 49 -0.99 -10.12 15.30
CA TRP A 49 -1.24 -9.45 16.58
C TRP A 49 -2.57 -8.66 16.53
N PRO A 50 -3.48 -8.87 17.52
CA PRO A 50 -4.86 -8.33 17.45
C PRO A 50 -4.94 -6.81 17.28
N HIS A 51 -3.95 -6.08 17.76
CA HIS A 51 -3.93 -4.62 17.76
C HIS A 51 -3.20 -3.99 16.57
N THR A 52 -2.69 -4.79 15.63
CA THR A 52 -2.04 -4.29 14.42
C THR A 52 -3.09 -4.03 13.34
N ASN A 53 -3.11 -2.83 12.80
CA ASN A 53 -3.80 -2.47 11.57
C ASN A 53 -2.79 -2.25 10.43
N LEU A 54 -3.29 -2.14 9.21
CA LEU A 54 -2.48 -1.91 8.02
C LEU A 54 -2.35 -0.43 7.69
N CYS A 55 -1.17 -0.04 7.20
CA CYS A 55 -1.00 1.20 6.43
C CYS A 55 -0.09 0.93 5.23
N THR A 56 -0.08 1.81 4.25
CA THR A 56 0.76 1.66 3.06
C THR A 56 2.12 2.29 3.22
N ASP A 57 2.25 3.30 4.07
CA ASP A 57 3.41 4.20 4.12
C ASP A 57 3.81 4.70 2.71
N GLY A 58 2.82 4.81 1.83
CA GLY A 58 2.98 5.24 0.45
C GLY A 58 2.94 6.75 0.32
N GLY A 59 3.85 7.32 -0.47
CA GLY A 59 3.83 8.73 -0.84
C GLY A 59 2.98 9.02 -2.07
N LEU A 60 2.71 10.29 -2.34
CA LEU A 60 2.02 10.74 -3.56
C LEU A 60 2.86 10.48 -4.82
N ILE A 61 4.18 10.50 -4.67
CA ILE A 61 5.14 10.14 -5.73
C ILE A 61 5.53 8.68 -5.47
N ALA A 62 4.94 7.77 -6.23
CA ALA A 62 5.08 6.34 -5.97
C ALA A 62 6.37 5.80 -6.62
N SER A 63 7.47 5.90 -5.90
CA SER A 63 8.73 5.19 -6.23
C SER A 63 8.83 3.81 -5.54
N HIS A 64 7.92 3.50 -4.61
CA HIS A 64 7.91 2.23 -3.88
C HIS A 64 6.61 1.47 -4.11
N PRO A 65 6.65 0.14 -4.37
CA PRO A 65 5.46 -0.71 -4.63
C PRO A 65 4.39 -0.66 -3.53
N ARG A 66 4.79 -0.37 -2.29
CA ARG A 66 3.87 -0.34 -1.13
C ARG A 66 2.70 0.63 -1.29
N GLY A 67 2.88 1.74 -2.02
CA GLY A 67 1.81 2.71 -2.26
C GLY A 67 0.61 2.13 -3.00
N PHE A 68 0.87 1.22 -3.94
CA PHE A 68 -0.14 0.59 -4.79
C PHE A 68 -0.49 -0.84 -4.39
N GLY A 69 0.45 -1.57 -3.79
CA GLY A 69 0.33 -3.01 -3.58
C GLY A 69 -0.01 -3.46 -2.17
N SER A 70 0.14 -2.66 -1.11
CA SER A 70 0.07 -3.14 0.28
C SER A 70 -1.21 -3.89 0.63
N TYR A 71 -2.38 -3.29 0.42
CA TYR A 71 -3.66 -3.93 0.76
C TYR A 71 -3.99 -5.14 -0.13
N PRO A 72 -3.84 -5.06 -1.47
CA PRO A 72 -4.03 -6.23 -2.32
C PRO A 72 -3.07 -7.37 -2.02
N ARG A 73 -1.80 -7.09 -1.71
CA ARG A 73 -0.81 -8.09 -1.28
C ARG A 73 -1.23 -8.74 0.04
N PHE A 74 -1.71 -7.96 1.00
CA PHE A 74 -2.20 -8.47 2.26
C PHE A 74 -3.35 -9.47 2.04
N LEU A 75 -4.37 -9.07 1.28
CA LEU A 75 -5.52 -9.92 1.01
C LEU A 75 -5.18 -11.13 0.13
N GLY A 76 -4.38 -10.94 -0.93
CA GLY A 76 -4.01 -12.00 -1.87
C GLY A 76 -2.98 -12.97 -1.28
N ARG A 77 -1.78 -12.46 -0.98
CA ARG A 77 -0.67 -13.29 -0.53
C ARG A 77 -0.85 -13.80 0.89
N TYR A 78 -1.09 -12.94 1.87
CA TYR A 78 -1.07 -13.35 3.28
C TYR A 78 -2.38 -14.03 3.70
N VAL A 79 -3.52 -13.51 3.27
CA VAL A 79 -4.82 -14.07 3.67
C VAL A 79 -5.20 -15.28 2.81
N ARG A 80 -5.28 -15.10 1.48
CA ARG A 80 -5.72 -16.18 0.57
C ARG A 80 -4.69 -17.30 0.44
N GLU A 81 -3.43 -16.97 0.13
CA GLU A 81 -2.42 -17.98 -0.22
C GLU A 81 -1.76 -18.58 1.02
N ARG A 82 -1.26 -17.73 1.93
CA ARG A 82 -0.56 -18.16 3.15
C ARG A 82 -1.50 -18.49 4.32
N LYS A 83 -2.75 -18.06 4.26
CA LYS A 83 -3.81 -18.37 5.24
C LYS A 83 -3.44 -18.02 6.67
N ILE A 84 -2.72 -16.89 6.87
CA ILE A 84 -2.29 -16.47 8.21
C ILE A 84 -3.46 -16.01 9.10
N MET A 85 -4.58 -15.61 8.49
CA MET A 85 -5.84 -15.28 9.16
C MET A 85 -7.01 -15.44 8.21
N ASP A 86 -8.25 -15.40 8.72
CA ASP A 86 -9.44 -15.40 7.90
C ASP A 86 -9.74 -14.04 7.26
N LEU A 87 -10.53 -14.04 6.20
CA LEU A 87 -10.88 -12.83 5.45
C LEU A 87 -11.64 -11.79 6.29
N PRO A 88 -12.64 -12.15 7.11
CA PRO A 88 -13.31 -11.18 7.99
C PRO A 88 -12.35 -10.45 8.93
N THR A 89 -11.42 -11.17 9.56
CA THR A 89 -10.38 -10.56 10.41
C THR A 89 -9.49 -9.62 9.61
N ALA A 90 -9.06 -10.01 8.43
CA ALA A 90 -8.24 -9.18 7.56
C ALA A 90 -8.95 -7.89 7.13
N VAL A 91 -10.22 -7.98 6.75
CA VAL A 91 -11.04 -6.81 6.40
C VAL A 91 -11.22 -5.89 7.63
N HIS A 92 -11.46 -6.45 8.81
CA HIS A 92 -11.54 -5.67 10.05
C HIS A 92 -10.23 -4.91 10.32
N LYS A 93 -9.08 -5.58 10.22
CA LYS A 93 -7.76 -4.94 10.40
C LYS A 93 -7.48 -3.84 9.38
N SER A 94 -7.97 -3.99 8.16
CA SER A 94 -7.78 -3.04 7.06
C SER A 94 -8.72 -1.82 7.13
N SER A 95 -9.80 -1.88 7.91
CA SER A 95 -10.81 -0.81 7.92
C SER A 95 -11.34 -0.49 9.33
N GLY A 96 -12.11 -1.36 9.95
CA GLY A 96 -12.78 -1.11 11.23
C GLY A 96 -11.81 -0.86 12.38
N LEU A 97 -10.75 -1.66 12.49
CA LEU A 97 -9.72 -1.49 13.52
C LEU A 97 -8.95 -0.18 13.31
N ALA A 98 -8.57 0.13 12.07
CA ALA A 98 -7.89 1.39 11.74
C ALA A 98 -8.77 2.61 12.07
N ALA A 99 -10.07 2.57 11.72
CA ALA A 99 -11.01 3.62 12.08
C ALA A 99 -11.14 3.80 13.60
N THR A 100 -11.17 2.69 14.35
CA THR A 100 -11.21 2.71 15.82
C THR A 100 -9.96 3.36 16.41
N HIS A 101 -8.77 2.98 15.95
CA HIS A 101 -7.51 3.56 16.42
C HIS A 101 -7.42 5.07 16.13
N LEU A 102 -7.98 5.52 15.02
CA LEU A 102 -8.01 6.94 14.64
C LEU A 102 -9.20 7.70 15.25
N GLY A 103 -10.06 7.06 16.04
CA GLY A 103 -11.25 7.69 16.63
C GLY A 103 -12.34 8.07 15.63
N LEU A 104 -12.33 7.50 14.42
CA LEU A 104 -13.32 7.78 13.37
C LEU A 104 -14.63 7.06 13.66
N ARG A 105 -15.73 7.81 13.82
CA ARG A 105 -17.02 7.26 14.24
C ARG A 105 -18.02 7.04 13.10
N ASP A 106 -17.75 7.59 11.94
CA ASP A 106 -18.67 7.63 10.80
C ASP A 106 -18.24 6.74 9.62
N ARG A 107 -17.17 5.93 9.77
CA ARG A 107 -16.60 5.06 8.73
C ARG A 107 -15.90 3.83 9.31
N GLY A 108 -15.37 2.97 8.44
CA GLY A 108 -14.63 1.74 8.81
C GLY A 108 -15.53 0.52 8.96
N VAL A 109 -16.85 0.68 8.99
CA VAL A 109 -17.83 -0.42 9.01
C VAL A 109 -19.01 -0.08 8.11
N ILE A 110 -19.67 -1.10 7.56
CA ILE A 110 -20.86 -0.94 6.72
C ILE A 110 -22.10 -1.00 7.63
N ARG A 111 -22.71 0.16 7.88
CA ARG A 111 -23.96 0.29 8.64
C ARG A 111 -24.75 1.50 8.13
N PRO A 112 -26.11 1.50 8.29
CA PRO A 112 -26.91 2.69 8.03
C PRO A 112 -26.37 3.90 8.81
N GLY A 113 -26.31 5.06 8.14
CA GLY A 113 -25.80 6.32 8.72
C GLY A 113 -24.29 6.52 8.61
N MET A 114 -23.52 5.51 8.18
CA MET A 114 -22.09 5.65 7.93
C MET A 114 -21.80 6.24 6.55
N LYS A 115 -20.64 6.85 6.41
CA LYS A 115 -20.13 7.33 5.12
C LYS A 115 -19.95 6.17 4.14
N ALA A 116 -20.46 6.34 2.94
CA ALA A 116 -20.35 5.33 1.90
C ALA A 116 -18.95 5.33 1.27
N VAL A 117 -18.01 4.67 1.96
CA VAL A 117 -16.64 4.42 1.50
C VAL A 117 -16.46 2.90 1.41
N PHE A 118 -16.46 2.35 0.20
CA PHE A 118 -16.50 0.92 -0.04
C PHE A 118 -15.47 0.49 -1.09
N VAL A 119 -15.02 -0.74 -0.96
CA VAL A 119 -14.29 -1.45 -2.01
C VAL A 119 -15.01 -2.75 -2.31
N LEU A 120 -15.36 -2.95 -3.57
CA LEU A 120 -15.83 -4.23 -4.09
C LEU A 120 -14.64 -4.95 -4.71
N PHE A 121 -14.35 -6.16 -4.24
CA PHE A 121 -13.23 -6.96 -4.74
C PHE A 121 -13.59 -8.44 -4.78
N ASP A 122 -12.94 -9.17 -5.68
CA ASP A 122 -13.01 -10.63 -5.72
C ASP A 122 -11.92 -11.23 -4.82
N PRO A 123 -12.30 -11.90 -3.72
CA PRO A 123 -11.34 -12.48 -2.78
C PRO A 123 -10.47 -13.59 -3.39
N ASN A 124 -10.94 -14.22 -4.49
CA ASN A 124 -10.18 -15.25 -5.19
C ASN A 124 -9.17 -14.71 -6.19
N ARG A 125 -9.27 -13.42 -6.55
CA ARG A 125 -8.44 -12.79 -7.57
C ARG A 125 -7.60 -11.64 -7.05
N VAL A 126 -7.99 -10.97 -5.97
CA VAL A 126 -7.28 -9.81 -5.44
C VAL A 126 -5.80 -10.12 -5.21
N LEU A 127 -4.93 -9.34 -5.87
CA LEU A 127 -3.47 -9.47 -5.77
C LEU A 127 -2.81 -8.18 -6.26
N ASP A 128 -1.65 -7.85 -5.69
CA ASP A 128 -0.81 -6.77 -6.16
C ASP A 128 0.05 -7.19 -7.37
N HIS A 129 0.34 -6.22 -8.23
CA HIS A 129 1.29 -6.36 -9.33
C HIS A 129 2.43 -5.33 -9.25
N ALA A 130 2.41 -4.48 -8.22
CA ALA A 130 3.44 -3.48 -8.02
C ALA A 130 4.79 -4.12 -7.66
N THR A 131 5.83 -3.76 -8.40
CA THR A 131 7.23 -4.20 -8.20
C THR A 131 8.16 -2.99 -8.11
N PRO A 132 9.41 -3.15 -7.69
CA PRO A 132 10.38 -2.05 -7.75
C PRO A 132 10.54 -1.44 -9.13
N GLU A 133 10.45 -2.26 -10.18
CA GLU A 133 10.59 -1.85 -11.59
C GLU A 133 9.30 -1.21 -12.13
N ALA A 134 8.14 -1.57 -11.56
CA ALA A 134 6.83 -1.06 -11.92
C ALA A 134 6.01 -0.72 -10.66
N PRO A 135 6.43 0.26 -9.87
CA PRO A 135 5.86 0.51 -8.54
C PRO A 135 4.41 0.99 -8.57
N GLN A 136 3.94 1.51 -9.70
CA GLN A 136 2.58 2.00 -9.88
C GLN A 136 1.67 1.00 -10.61
N ALA A 137 2.11 -0.24 -10.82
CA ALA A 137 1.27 -1.26 -11.46
C ALA A 137 -0.01 -1.47 -10.64
N LEU A 138 -1.15 -1.40 -11.33
CA LEU A 138 -2.44 -1.56 -10.70
C LEU A 138 -2.64 -3.02 -10.27
N SER A 139 -3.28 -3.19 -9.12
CA SER A 139 -3.66 -4.50 -8.60
C SER A 139 -4.83 -5.08 -9.39
N VAL A 140 -4.96 -6.40 -9.37
CA VAL A 140 -6.11 -7.11 -9.97
C VAL A 140 -7.14 -7.47 -8.90
N GLY A 141 -8.37 -7.82 -9.34
CA GLY A 141 -9.44 -8.28 -8.46
C GLY A 141 -10.13 -7.16 -7.68
N ILE A 142 -9.79 -5.90 -7.88
CA ILE A 142 -10.58 -4.74 -7.43
C ILE A 142 -11.57 -4.40 -8.54
N GLU A 143 -12.85 -4.45 -8.24
CA GLU A 143 -13.91 -4.21 -9.21
C GLU A 143 -14.40 -2.76 -9.17
N LYS A 144 -14.73 -2.27 -7.97
CA LYS A 144 -15.20 -0.89 -7.78
C LYS A 144 -14.74 -0.29 -6.45
N VAL A 145 -14.55 1.03 -6.46
CA VAL A 145 -14.28 1.80 -5.24
C VAL A 145 -15.24 2.99 -5.18
N TRP A 146 -15.87 3.17 -4.02
CA TRP A 146 -16.70 4.33 -3.71
C TRP A 146 -16.04 5.17 -2.62
N VAL A 147 -16.09 6.48 -2.80
CA VAL A 147 -15.72 7.46 -1.78
C VAL A 147 -16.89 8.42 -1.58
N ASN A 148 -17.38 8.52 -0.36
CA ASN A 148 -18.54 9.37 -0.01
C ASN A 148 -19.76 9.16 -0.95
N GLY A 149 -20.01 7.91 -1.36
CA GLY A 149 -21.15 7.52 -2.20
C GLY A 149 -20.92 7.65 -3.70
N GLU A 150 -19.79 8.20 -4.15
CA GLU A 150 -19.46 8.30 -5.59
C GLU A 150 -18.44 7.25 -6.01
N ILE A 151 -18.63 6.66 -7.19
CA ILE A 151 -17.68 5.70 -7.77
C ILE A 151 -16.46 6.49 -8.26
N VAL A 152 -15.28 6.15 -7.70
CA VAL A 152 -14.00 6.75 -8.06
C VAL A 152 -13.11 5.82 -8.89
N PHE A 153 -13.43 4.52 -8.88
CA PHE A 153 -12.73 3.49 -9.66
C PHE A 153 -13.74 2.42 -10.10
N GLU A 154 -13.76 2.09 -11.38
CA GLU A 154 -14.50 0.98 -11.99
C GLU A 154 -13.89 0.62 -13.35
N ASP A 155 -14.18 -0.56 -13.85
CA ASP A 155 -13.72 -1.07 -15.15
C ASP A 155 -12.20 -0.96 -15.36
N GLY A 156 -11.44 -1.17 -14.28
CA GLY A 156 -9.96 -1.16 -14.29
C GLY A 156 -9.34 0.24 -14.30
N GLY A 157 -10.11 1.32 -14.12
CA GLY A 157 -9.62 2.68 -14.18
C GLY A 157 -10.26 3.66 -13.20
N ALA A 158 -9.58 4.79 -12.99
CA ALA A 158 -10.14 5.90 -12.21
C ALA A 158 -11.20 6.65 -13.03
N THR A 159 -12.33 6.97 -12.39
CA THR A 159 -13.44 7.72 -13.04
C THR A 159 -13.17 9.22 -13.19
N GLY A 160 -12.08 9.72 -12.58
CA GLY A 160 -11.78 11.16 -12.52
C GLY A 160 -12.54 11.92 -11.44
N ARG A 161 -13.51 11.31 -10.77
CA ARG A 161 -14.25 11.94 -9.65
C ARG A 161 -13.35 12.06 -8.42
N ARG A 162 -13.53 13.14 -7.65
CA ARG A 162 -12.74 13.45 -6.45
C ARG A 162 -13.63 13.88 -5.27
N PRO A 163 -14.52 13.01 -4.78
CA PRO A 163 -15.45 13.34 -3.70
C PRO A 163 -14.79 13.24 -2.31
N GLY A 164 -13.49 13.04 -2.23
CA GLY A 164 -12.75 12.99 -0.98
C GLY A 164 -12.87 14.28 -0.17
N GLN A 165 -12.88 14.16 1.15
CA GLN A 165 -12.94 15.27 2.09
C GLN A 165 -11.84 15.15 3.14
N ILE A 166 -11.33 16.28 3.60
CA ILE A 166 -10.40 16.30 4.73
C ILE A 166 -11.18 15.89 5.99
N ILE A 167 -10.70 14.86 6.67
CA ILE A 167 -11.23 14.42 7.95
C ILE A 167 -10.61 15.28 9.03
N ARG A 168 -11.45 15.91 9.86
CA ARG A 168 -11.05 16.67 11.04
C ARG A 168 -11.72 16.04 12.24
N TRP A 169 -10.99 15.84 13.31
CA TRP A 169 -11.42 15.34 14.61
C TRP A 169 -11.13 16.36 15.71
#